data_574725095073f7140c3a50a6b90f1a9b
#
_entry.id   574725095073f7140c3a50a6b90f1a9b
#
_cell.length_a   1.000
_cell.length_b   1.000
_cell.length_c   1.000
_cell.angle_alpha   90.00
_cell.angle_beta   90.00
_cell.angle_gamma   90.00
#
_symmetry.space_group_name_H-M   'P 1'
#
loop_
_entity.id
_entity.type
_entity.pdbx_description
1 polymer ?
#
loop_
_entity_poly.entity_id
_entity_poly.type
_entity_poly.pdbx_seq_one_letter_code
_entity_poly.pdbx_strand_id
1 'polypeptide(L)'
;MRATAHYPRTADQLSAARAFVRDTLASWGCRERIDDAVLLVSELFTNAILHGAGRVDLRMELVDARLTVEVVDAGRGPPVSLGPDPGIEATTGRGLLIVDKLAERWGDGHDQHGRTHMWVEVANP
;
A
#
# COMPACT_ATOMS: atom_id res chain seq x y z
N MET A 1 -1.08 -9.91 -14.43
CA MET A 1 -0.01 -10.48 -13.57
C MET A 1 -0.29 -10.11 -12.13
N ARG A 2 -0.08 -11.04 -11.24
CA ARG A 2 -0.33 -10.85 -9.79
C ARG A 2 0.87 -11.32 -8.98
N ALA A 3 1.08 -10.67 -7.84
CA ALA A 3 2.10 -11.08 -6.88
C ALA A 3 1.59 -10.78 -5.48
N THR A 4 1.90 -11.66 -4.53
CA THR A 4 1.47 -11.50 -3.13
C THR A 4 2.61 -11.88 -2.20
N ALA A 5 2.77 -11.14 -1.13
CA ALA A 5 3.74 -11.43 -0.08
C ALA A 5 3.11 -11.17 1.28
N HIS A 6 3.64 -11.82 2.32
CA HIS A 6 3.13 -11.72 3.68
C HIS A 6 4.27 -11.34 4.62
N TYR A 7 3.97 -10.45 5.57
CA TYR A 7 4.99 -9.94 6.50
C TYR A 7 4.43 -9.84 7.91
N PRO A 8 5.27 -10.05 8.94
CA PRO A 8 4.94 -9.57 10.28
C PRO A 8 4.71 -8.06 10.23
N ARG A 9 3.81 -7.57 11.08
CA ARG A 9 3.45 -6.15 11.09
C ARG A 9 4.42 -5.35 11.96
N THR A 10 5.67 -5.28 11.52
CA THR A 10 6.74 -4.58 12.24
C THR A 10 7.53 -3.68 11.29
N ALA A 11 8.07 -2.60 11.82
CA ALA A 11 8.76 -1.59 11.02
C ALA A 11 9.98 -2.13 10.28
N ASP A 12 10.65 -3.15 10.84
CA ASP A 12 11.82 -3.75 10.21
C ASP A 12 11.48 -4.51 8.92
N GLN A 13 10.20 -4.81 8.67
CA GLN A 13 9.75 -5.48 7.45
C GLN A 13 9.55 -4.53 6.27
N LEU A 14 9.59 -3.24 6.51
CA LEU A 14 9.36 -2.26 5.44
C LEU A 14 10.40 -2.38 4.32
N SER A 15 11.64 -2.63 4.67
CA SER A 15 12.70 -2.83 3.68
C SER A 15 12.42 -4.03 2.77
N ALA A 16 11.94 -5.14 3.35
CA ALA A 16 11.58 -6.33 2.58
C ALA A 16 10.37 -6.06 1.67
N ALA A 17 9.38 -5.32 2.16
CA ALA A 17 8.21 -4.96 1.36
C ALA A 17 8.61 -4.09 0.16
N ARG A 18 9.49 -3.12 0.37
CA ARG A 18 10.01 -2.28 -0.71
C ARG A 18 10.75 -3.10 -1.75
N ALA A 19 11.60 -4.03 -1.31
CA ALA A 19 12.35 -4.90 -2.22
C ALA A 19 11.42 -5.77 -3.05
N PHE A 20 10.36 -6.31 -2.43
CA PHE A 20 9.36 -7.10 -3.14
C PHE A 20 8.70 -6.30 -4.27
N VAL A 21 8.30 -5.07 -3.99
CA VAL A 21 7.69 -4.19 -5.00
C VAL A 21 8.67 -3.90 -6.13
N ARG A 22 9.89 -3.56 -5.79
CA ARG A 22 10.95 -3.26 -6.77
C ARG A 22 11.22 -4.45 -7.68
N ASP A 23 11.41 -5.62 -7.09
CA ASP A 23 11.75 -6.83 -7.84
C ASP A 23 10.58 -7.28 -8.72
N THR A 24 9.36 -7.19 -8.20
CA THR A 24 8.16 -7.55 -8.94
C THR A 24 7.99 -6.66 -10.18
N LEU A 25 8.09 -5.35 -10.00
CA LEU A 25 7.93 -4.42 -11.11
C LEU A 25 9.06 -4.55 -12.13
N ALA A 26 10.27 -4.82 -11.68
CA ALA A 26 11.37 -5.08 -12.60
C ALA A 26 11.10 -6.33 -13.45
N SER A 27 10.58 -7.40 -12.83
CA SER A 27 10.26 -8.64 -13.53
C SER A 27 9.08 -8.46 -14.50
N TRP A 28 8.18 -7.53 -14.20
CA TRP A 28 7.02 -7.23 -15.07
C TRP A 28 7.34 -6.21 -16.17
N GLY A 29 8.57 -5.70 -16.22
CA GLY A 29 8.95 -4.69 -17.21
C GLY A 29 8.44 -3.30 -16.94
N CYS A 30 8.12 -2.99 -15.68
CA CYS A 30 7.55 -1.70 -15.26
C CYS A 30 8.55 -0.87 -14.46
N ARG A 31 9.79 -0.76 -14.94
CA ARG A 31 10.87 -0.10 -14.19
C ARG A 31 10.61 1.38 -13.93
N GLU A 32 9.93 2.06 -14.83
CA GLU A 32 9.62 3.49 -14.68
C GLU A 32 8.60 3.76 -13.57
N ARG A 33 7.94 2.72 -13.06
CA ARG A 33 6.98 2.84 -11.96
C ARG A 33 7.54 2.49 -10.60
N ILE A 34 8.79 2.01 -10.54
CA ILE A 34 9.35 1.50 -9.30
C ILE A 34 9.38 2.56 -8.21
N ASP A 35 9.90 3.74 -8.50
CA ASP A 35 10.05 4.78 -7.47
C ASP A 35 8.72 5.21 -6.86
N ASP A 36 7.73 5.45 -7.70
CA ASP A 36 6.39 5.84 -7.25
C ASP A 36 5.74 4.71 -6.43
N ALA A 37 5.83 3.48 -6.93
CA ALA A 37 5.23 2.34 -6.25
C ALA A 37 5.89 2.06 -4.90
N VAL A 38 7.20 2.21 -4.81
CA VAL A 38 7.94 2.04 -3.54
C VAL A 38 7.53 3.11 -2.53
N LEU A 39 7.35 4.35 -2.97
CA LEU A 39 6.84 5.41 -2.08
C LEU A 39 5.42 5.10 -1.61
N LEU A 40 4.54 4.68 -2.52
CA LEU A 40 3.16 4.36 -2.19
C LEU A 40 3.08 3.18 -1.22
N VAL A 41 3.79 2.09 -1.46
CA VAL A 41 3.76 0.94 -0.57
C VAL A 41 4.34 1.30 0.80
N SER A 42 5.34 2.17 0.85
CA SER A 42 5.90 2.63 2.12
C SER A 42 4.83 3.29 2.99
N GLU A 43 3.98 4.12 2.38
CA GLU A 43 2.91 4.80 3.10
C GLU A 43 1.81 3.83 3.54
N LEU A 44 1.39 2.93 2.66
CA LEU A 44 0.38 1.94 2.99
C LEU A 44 0.85 0.97 4.07
N PHE A 45 2.08 0.52 3.98
CA PHE A 45 2.67 -0.41 4.95
C PHE A 45 2.84 0.26 6.31
N THR A 46 3.36 1.49 6.33
CA THR A 46 3.51 2.28 7.55
C THR A 46 2.16 2.48 8.24
N ASN A 47 1.13 2.76 7.46
CA ASN A 47 -0.22 2.93 7.99
C ASN A 47 -0.73 1.63 8.63
N ALA A 48 -0.47 0.48 8.02
CA ALA A 48 -0.82 -0.81 8.59
C ALA A 48 -0.05 -1.09 9.89
N ILE A 49 1.23 -0.71 9.96
CA ILE A 49 2.01 -0.85 11.19
C ILE A 49 1.40 -0.02 12.33
N LEU A 50 1.04 1.22 12.05
CA LEU A 50 0.56 2.15 13.07
C LEU A 50 -0.88 1.87 13.51
N HIS A 51 -1.73 1.45 12.60
CA HIS A 51 -3.17 1.38 12.83
C HIS A 51 -3.79 0.02 12.61
N GLY A 52 -3.04 -0.93 12.04
CA GLY A 52 -3.53 -2.26 11.73
C GLY A 52 -3.35 -3.27 12.84
N ALA A 53 -3.55 -4.53 12.51
CA ALA A 53 -3.38 -5.66 13.40
C ALA A 53 -2.98 -6.91 12.62
N GLY A 54 -2.39 -7.86 13.32
CA GLY A 54 -2.00 -9.13 12.72
C GLY A 54 -0.88 -8.97 11.70
N ARG A 55 -0.79 -9.93 10.79
CA ARG A 55 0.19 -9.85 9.70
C ARG A 55 -0.30 -8.91 8.61
N VAL A 56 0.61 -8.48 7.77
CA VAL A 56 0.32 -7.62 6.63
C VAL A 56 0.48 -8.43 5.35
N ASP A 57 -0.53 -8.41 4.51
CA ASP A 57 -0.47 -9.00 3.17
C ASP A 57 -0.30 -7.86 2.16
N LEU A 58 0.68 -7.99 1.30
CA LEU A 58 0.96 -7.04 0.23
C LEU A 58 0.60 -7.71 -1.09
N ARG A 59 -0.29 -7.08 -1.84
CA ARG A 59 -0.78 -7.59 -3.12
C ARG A 59 -0.51 -6.60 -4.23
N MET A 60 -0.07 -7.12 -5.36
CA MET A 60 0.16 -6.32 -6.55
C MET A 60 -0.53 -6.97 -7.74
N GLU A 61 -1.14 -6.16 -8.58
CA GLU A 61 -1.80 -6.64 -9.79
C GLU A 61 -1.55 -5.65 -10.93
N LEU A 62 -1.19 -6.17 -12.08
CA LEU A 62 -1.06 -5.38 -13.30
C LEU A 62 -2.06 -5.91 -14.33
N VAL A 63 -3.04 -5.08 -14.69
CA VAL A 63 -4.08 -5.40 -15.68
C VAL A 63 -4.26 -4.19 -16.57
N ASP A 64 -4.15 -4.41 -17.88
CA ASP A 64 -4.39 -3.37 -18.90
C ASP A 64 -3.64 -2.06 -18.60
N ALA A 65 -2.36 -2.16 -18.32
CA ALA A 65 -1.50 -1.02 -18.01
C ALA A 65 -1.86 -0.28 -16.72
N ARG A 66 -2.68 -0.87 -15.86
CA ARG A 66 -2.98 -0.33 -14.53
C ARG A 66 -2.33 -1.19 -13.47
N LEU A 67 -1.56 -0.55 -12.62
CA LEU A 67 -0.95 -1.18 -11.47
C LEU A 67 -1.79 -0.89 -10.23
N THR A 68 -2.21 -1.94 -9.54
CA THR A 68 -2.85 -1.82 -8.23
C THR A 68 -1.92 -2.40 -7.18
N VAL A 69 -1.71 -1.64 -6.11
CA VAL A 69 -0.97 -2.08 -4.93
C VAL A 69 -1.93 -2.02 -3.75
N GLU A 70 -2.05 -3.13 -3.02
CA GLU A 70 -2.96 -3.24 -1.90
C GLU A 70 -2.24 -3.80 -0.68
N VAL A 71 -2.53 -3.21 0.47
CA VAL A 71 -2.05 -3.68 1.77
C VAL A 71 -3.26 -4.10 2.60
N VAL A 72 -3.24 -5.33 3.11
CA VAL A 72 -4.34 -5.91 3.90
C VAL A 72 -3.81 -6.30 5.26
N ASP A 73 -4.51 -5.89 6.31
CA ASP A 73 -4.20 -6.31 7.67
C ASP A 73 -5.46 -6.79 8.39
N ALA A 74 -5.29 -7.36 9.60
CA ALA A 74 -6.39 -7.95 10.35
C ALA A 74 -7.13 -6.96 11.27
N GLY A 75 -6.84 -5.66 11.15
CA GLY A 75 -7.51 -4.64 11.93
C GLY A 75 -9.00 -4.61 11.67
N ARG A 76 -9.81 -4.55 12.73
CA ARG A 76 -11.27 -4.61 12.64
C ARG A 76 -11.96 -3.30 13.00
N GLY A 77 -11.20 -2.31 13.43
CA GLY A 77 -11.75 -0.98 13.66
C GLY A 77 -12.08 -0.29 12.34
N PRO A 78 -12.64 0.90 12.37
CA PRO A 78 -12.83 1.67 11.14
C PRO A 78 -11.51 1.83 10.42
N PRO A 79 -11.47 1.69 9.09
CA PRO A 79 -10.23 1.89 8.36
C PRO A 79 -9.72 3.31 8.59
N VAL A 80 -8.40 3.45 8.71
CA VAL A 80 -7.80 4.77 8.78
C VAL A 80 -7.75 5.30 7.36
N SER A 81 -8.59 6.30 7.11
CA SER A 81 -8.69 6.90 5.79
C SER A 81 -7.36 7.54 5.38
N LEU A 82 -7.02 7.42 4.11
CA LEU A 82 -5.88 8.13 3.53
C LEU A 82 -6.21 9.61 3.26
N GLY A 83 -7.45 10.03 3.52
CA GLY A 83 -7.82 11.44 3.45
C GLY A 83 -7.25 12.26 4.61
N PRO A 84 -7.27 13.58 4.50
CA PRO A 84 -6.71 14.44 5.55
C PRO A 84 -7.48 14.25 6.86
N ASP A 85 -6.76 13.79 7.88
CA ASP A 85 -7.26 13.64 9.23
C ASP A 85 -6.32 14.36 10.19
N PRO A 86 -6.74 15.45 10.83
CA PRO A 86 -5.85 16.20 11.72
C PRO A 86 -5.30 15.37 12.87
N GLY A 87 -5.99 14.31 13.30
CA GLY A 87 -5.50 13.45 14.37
C GLY A 87 -4.35 12.57 13.98
N ILE A 88 -4.13 12.36 12.67
CA ILE A 88 -3.10 11.48 12.15
C ILE A 88 -1.95 12.27 11.51
N GLU A 89 -2.15 13.53 11.23
CA GLU A 89 -1.22 14.38 10.51
C GLU A 89 0.21 14.35 11.00
N ALA A 90 0.42 14.29 12.28
CA ALA A 90 1.75 14.31 12.85
C ALA A 90 2.63 13.18 12.33
N THR A 91 2.03 12.05 11.97
CA THR A 91 2.76 10.85 11.55
C THR A 91 2.58 10.51 10.08
N THR A 92 1.46 10.92 9.47
CA THR A 92 1.10 10.47 8.11
C THR A 92 0.77 11.59 7.15
N GLY A 93 0.78 12.85 7.56
CA GLY A 93 0.40 13.97 6.72
C GLY A 93 1.17 14.03 5.39
N ARG A 94 2.47 13.73 5.43
CA ARG A 94 3.29 13.68 4.22
C ARG A 94 2.91 12.51 3.33
N GLY A 95 2.58 11.38 3.93
CA GLY A 95 2.17 10.18 3.19
C GLY A 95 0.89 10.41 2.42
N LEU A 96 -0.08 11.09 3.01
CA LEU A 96 -1.33 11.41 2.34
C LEU A 96 -1.11 12.29 1.12
N LEU A 97 -0.22 13.27 1.22
CA LEU A 97 0.12 14.12 0.09
C LEU A 97 0.80 13.33 -1.02
N ILE A 98 1.68 12.39 -0.66
CA ILE A 98 2.34 11.51 -1.62
C ILE A 98 1.32 10.64 -2.33
N VAL A 99 0.42 9.99 -1.59
CA VAL A 99 -0.60 9.13 -2.18
C VAL A 99 -1.49 9.93 -3.12
N ASP A 100 -1.96 11.10 -2.69
CA ASP A 100 -2.84 11.94 -3.47
C ASP A 100 -2.17 12.42 -4.77
N LYS A 101 -0.86 12.64 -4.73
CA LYS A 101 -0.09 13.13 -5.86
C LYS A 101 0.27 12.05 -6.86
N LEU A 102 0.61 10.85 -6.38
CA LEU A 102 1.14 9.78 -7.22
C LEU A 102 0.09 8.76 -7.65
N ALA A 103 -0.93 8.54 -6.84
CA ALA A 103 -1.98 7.59 -7.17
C ALA A 103 -3.04 8.24 -8.05
N GLU A 104 -3.45 7.54 -9.10
CA GLU A 104 -4.58 7.97 -9.92
C GLU A 104 -5.89 7.80 -9.13
N ARG A 105 -5.98 6.71 -8.39
CA ARG A 105 -7.11 6.41 -7.52
C ARG A 105 -6.60 5.71 -6.27
N TRP A 106 -7.29 5.87 -5.16
CA TRP A 106 -6.98 5.15 -3.93
C TRP A 106 -8.24 5.01 -3.08
N GLY A 107 -8.22 4.09 -2.14
CA GLY A 107 -9.33 3.88 -1.24
C GLY A 107 -9.00 2.93 -0.11
N ASP A 108 -9.98 2.72 0.76
CA ASP A 108 -9.90 1.80 1.87
C ASP A 108 -11.26 1.13 2.11
N GLY A 109 -11.26 0.09 2.92
CA GLY A 109 -12.49 -0.62 3.25
C GLY A 109 -12.21 -1.87 4.07
N HIS A 110 -13.28 -2.63 4.35
CA HIS A 110 -13.19 -3.93 5.01
C HIS A 110 -13.71 -5.01 4.07
N ASP A 111 -13.11 -6.20 4.13
CA ASP A 111 -13.63 -7.34 3.39
C ASP A 111 -14.68 -8.09 4.23
N GLN A 112 -15.23 -9.17 3.67
CA GLN A 112 -16.24 -9.99 4.35
C GLN A 112 -15.71 -10.69 5.61
N HIS A 113 -14.39 -10.76 5.77
CA HIS A 113 -13.75 -11.33 6.97
C HIS A 113 -13.35 -10.27 7.98
N GLY A 114 -13.71 -9.01 7.74
CA GLY A 114 -13.41 -7.89 8.62
C GLY A 114 -11.98 -7.37 8.52
N ARG A 115 -11.20 -7.81 7.53
CA ARG A 115 -9.84 -7.30 7.35
C ARG A 115 -9.86 -5.94 6.67
N THR A 116 -8.91 -5.10 7.05
CA THR A 116 -8.77 -3.76 6.48
C THR A 116 -7.94 -3.83 5.20
N HIS A 117 -8.45 -3.23 4.14
CA HIS A 117 -7.80 -3.11 2.84
C HIS A 117 -7.50 -1.65 2.55
N MET A 118 -6.28 -1.34 2.15
CA MET A 118 -5.91 -0.03 1.63
C MET A 118 -5.23 -0.25 0.29
N TRP A 119 -5.69 0.46 -0.73
CA TRP A 119 -5.21 0.24 -2.09
C TRP A 119 -4.96 1.53 -2.83
N VAL A 120 -4.05 1.48 -3.79
CA VAL A 120 -3.76 2.56 -4.72
C VAL A 120 -3.71 2.00 -6.13
N GLU A 121 -4.17 2.79 -7.10
CA GLU A 121 -4.04 2.48 -8.52
C GLU A 121 -3.15 3.52 -9.17
N VAL A 122 -2.23 3.04 -9.98
CA VAL A 122 -1.31 3.90 -10.72
C VAL A 122 -1.42 3.51 -12.20
N ALA A 123 -1.72 4.49 -13.04
CA ALA A 123 -1.72 4.23 -14.47
C ALA A 123 -0.30 3.98 -14.96
N ASN A 124 -0.12 2.98 -15.80
CA ASN A 124 1.15 2.75 -16.45
C ASN A 124 1.23 3.67 -17.67
N PRO A 125 2.28 4.46 -17.82
CA PRO A 125 2.41 5.34 -18.97
C PRO A 125 2.52 4.59 -20.28
#